data_f660f2f5cfdabb171bb7583e3e1eb9d3
#
_entry.id   f660f2f5cfdabb171bb7583e3e1eb9d3
#
_cell.length_a   1.000
_cell.length_b   1.000
_cell.length_c   1.000
_cell.angle_alpha   90.00
_cell.angle_beta   90.00
_cell.angle_gamma   90.00
#
_symmetry.space_group_name_H-M   'P 1'
#
loop_
_entity.id
_entity.type
_entity.pdbx_description
1 polymer ?
#
loop_
_entity_poly.entity_id
_entity_poly.type
_entity_poly.pdbx_seq_one_letter_code
_entity_poly.pdbx_strand_id
1 'polypeptide(L)'
;MLRNYISAALSELARNWLYAGITILGLAVSFGAAIIIGLYLRDEYTFERFLPGYEQAYRLESDATLPGEKTRPVIFTSGVLAAPLKLAFPEVQYVARLRSGRPFLKRGDIATPEQAVWVGPDFFRVMPYPVLAGDPNAAMQAPNGLVLTRQAARKYFGVDAPIGRALLVNPAEDAAFGYSPEEKAAVTSFHPMRVMAVLKDLPSNTRIGWKLVTAAFSSGE
;
A
#
# COMPACT_ATOMS: atom_id res chain seq x y z
N MET A 1 25.27 52.03 11.36
CA MET A 1 24.24 52.29 10.31
C MET A 1 23.11 51.29 10.34
N LEU A 2 23.35 49.97 10.35
CA LEU A 2 22.29 48.91 10.33
C LEU A 2 21.25 49.08 11.46
N ARG A 3 21.71 49.36 12.69
CA ARG A 3 20.86 49.55 13.88
C ARG A 3 19.85 50.70 13.73
N ASN A 4 20.22 51.80 13.07
CA ASN A 4 19.30 52.91 12.83
C ASN A 4 18.24 52.57 11.79
N TYR A 5 18.60 51.82 10.75
CA TYR A 5 17.62 51.36 9.74
C TYR A 5 16.59 50.37 10.35
N ILE A 6 17.05 49.47 11.19
CA ILE A 6 16.15 48.53 11.89
C ILE A 6 15.22 49.28 12.84
N SER A 7 15.74 50.23 13.62
CA SER A 7 14.93 51.08 14.54
C SER A 7 13.89 51.91 13.79
N ALA A 8 14.27 52.52 12.67
CA ALA A 8 13.34 53.30 11.82
C ALA A 8 12.25 52.40 11.21
N ALA A 9 12.61 51.19 10.71
CA ALA A 9 11.65 50.23 10.17
C ALA A 9 10.65 49.74 11.23
N LEU A 10 11.12 49.42 12.43
CA LEU A 10 10.25 49.02 13.53
C LEU A 10 9.31 50.13 13.99
N SER A 11 9.78 51.40 14.04
CA SER A 11 8.92 52.53 14.39
C SER A 11 7.84 52.79 13.33
N GLU A 12 8.16 52.59 12.05
CA GLU A 12 7.19 52.72 10.95
C GLU A 12 6.14 51.60 10.98
N LEU A 13 6.58 50.35 11.22
CA LEU A 13 5.64 49.22 11.43
C LEU A 13 4.70 49.49 12.63
N ALA A 14 5.22 49.99 13.75
CA ALA A 14 4.41 50.29 14.92
C ALA A 14 3.42 51.46 14.68
N ARG A 15 3.79 52.43 13.87
CA ARG A 15 2.91 53.57 13.52
C ARG A 15 1.77 53.15 12.60
N ASN A 16 2.02 52.19 11.69
CA ASN A 16 1.07 51.65 10.73
C ASN A 16 0.70 50.20 11.03
N TRP A 17 0.46 49.89 12.30
CA TRP A 17 0.30 48.52 12.82
C TRP A 17 -0.78 47.70 12.09
N LEU A 18 -1.88 48.35 11.66
CA LEU A 18 -2.98 47.66 10.97
C LEU A 18 -2.54 47.18 9.58
N TYR A 19 -1.84 48.05 8.82
CA TYR A 19 -1.30 47.67 7.51
C TYR A 19 -0.19 46.62 7.63
N ALA A 20 0.72 46.82 8.59
CA ALA A 20 1.75 45.83 8.89
C ALA A 20 1.17 44.47 9.27
N GLY A 21 0.13 44.46 10.12
CA GLY A 21 -0.56 43.25 10.53
C GLY A 21 -1.20 42.48 9.36
N ILE A 22 -1.92 43.17 8.47
CA ILE A 22 -2.53 42.60 7.29
C ILE A 22 -1.46 41.98 6.35
N THR A 23 -0.37 42.72 6.15
CA THR A 23 0.72 42.28 5.28
C THR A 23 1.43 41.03 5.87
N ILE A 24 1.72 41.04 7.16
CA ILE A 24 2.35 39.91 7.86
C ILE A 24 1.43 38.69 7.82
N LEU A 25 0.14 38.87 8.09
CA LEU A 25 -0.83 37.77 8.01
C LEU A 25 -0.94 37.18 6.59
N GLY A 26 -1.02 38.04 5.57
CA GLY A 26 -1.02 37.62 4.18
C GLY A 26 0.22 36.81 3.80
N LEU A 27 1.40 37.27 4.18
CA LEU A 27 2.66 36.58 3.98
C LEU A 27 2.69 35.24 4.75
N ALA A 28 2.25 35.23 6.01
CA ALA A 28 2.23 34.04 6.84
C ALA A 28 1.34 32.94 6.24
N VAL A 29 0.14 33.30 5.76
CA VAL A 29 -0.77 32.38 5.07
C VAL A 29 -0.14 31.85 3.77
N SER A 30 0.45 32.73 2.97
CA SER A 30 1.09 32.36 1.70
C SER A 30 2.27 31.43 1.90
N PHE A 31 3.15 31.71 2.86
CA PHE A 31 4.27 30.84 3.20
C PHE A 31 3.80 29.52 3.82
N GLY A 32 2.78 29.56 4.68
CA GLY A 32 2.17 28.35 5.24
C GLY A 32 1.63 27.42 4.14
N ALA A 33 0.89 27.97 3.18
CA ALA A 33 0.40 27.21 2.03
C ALA A 33 1.55 26.63 1.18
N ALA A 34 2.58 27.44 0.89
CA ALA A 34 3.74 26.99 0.12
C ALA A 34 4.50 25.84 0.82
N ILE A 35 4.68 25.92 2.15
CA ILE A 35 5.32 24.88 2.94
C ILE A 35 4.48 23.58 2.91
N ILE A 36 3.16 23.67 3.10
CA ILE A 36 2.27 22.49 3.05
C ILE A 36 2.34 21.82 1.68
N ILE A 37 2.27 22.61 0.59
CA ILE A 37 2.39 22.08 -0.77
C ILE A 37 3.76 21.45 -0.98
N GLY A 38 4.84 22.10 -0.52
CA GLY A 38 6.19 21.55 -0.62
C GLY A 38 6.38 20.24 0.13
N LEU A 39 5.81 20.12 1.33
CA LEU A 39 5.82 18.88 2.11
C LEU A 39 5.00 17.78 1.43
N TYR A 40 3.83 18.11 0.89
CA TYR A 40 3.00 17.18 0.15
C TYR A 40 3.72 16.65 -1.12
N LEU A 41 4.31 17.55 -1.90
CA LEU A 41 5.08 17.14 -3.08
C LEU A 41 6.28 16.27 -2.71
N ARG A 42 7.00 16.63 -1.64
CA ARG A 42 8.12 15.82 -1.14
C ARG A 42 7.65 14.42 -0.75
N ASP A 43 6.52 14.31 -0.06
CA ASP A 43 5.95 13.01 0.33
C ASP A 43 5.58 12.20 -0.92
N GLU A 44 4.87 12.78 -1.88
CA GLU A 44 4.47 12.13 -3.13
C GLU A 44 5.69 11.68 -3.97
N TYR A 45 6.74 12.48 -4.07
CA TYR A 45 7.95 12.10 -4.82
C TYR A 45 8.82 11.06 -4.13
N THR A 46 8.64 10.81 -2.83
CA THR A 46 9.40 9.79 -2.08
C THR A 46 8.69 8.46 -1.94
N PHE A 47 7.46 8.34 -2.48
CA PHE A 47 6.69 7.10 -2.42
C PHE A 47 7.46 5.91 -3.02
N GLU A 48 7.52 4.82 -2.24
CA GLU A 48 8.09 3.51 -2.62
C GLU A 48 9.57 3.53 -3.08
N ARG A 49 10.26 4.67 -3.03
CA ARG A 49 11.69 4.78 -3.40
C ARG A 49 12.62 4.03 -2.45
N PHE A 50 12.14 3.58 -1.31
CA PHE A 50 12.90 2.75 -0.38
C PHE A 50 13.08 1.31 -0.86
N LEU A 51 12.34 0.88 -1.88
CA LEU A 51 12.44 -0.46 -2.44
C LEU A 51 13.62 -0.55 -3.44
N PRO A 52 14.50 -1.55 -3.31
CA PRO A 52 15.53 -1.79 -4.31
C PRO A 52 14.92 -2.05 -5.68
N GLY A 53 15.45 -1.41 -6.72
CA GLY A 53 14.99 -1.62 -8.10
C GLY A 53 13.65 -0.94 -8.46
N TYR A 54 13.14 -0.02 -7.63
CA TYR A 54 11.88 0.68 -7.88
C TYR A 54 11.83 1.36 -9.26
N GLU A 55 12.97 1.80 -9.80
CA GLU A 55 13.09 2.44 -11.12
C GLU A 55 12.76 1.50 -12.28
N GLN A 56 12.83 0.19 -12.06
CA GLN A 56 12.52 -0.86 -13.04
C GLN A 56 11.14 -1.48 -12.82
N ALA A 57 10.39 -1.02 -11.83
CA ALA A 57 9.05 -1.50 -11.52
C ALA A 57 8.01 -0.58 -12.19
N TYR A 58 7.19 -1.16 -13.05
CA TYR A 58 6.13 -0.46 -13.79
C TYR A 58 4.78 -1.02 -13.41
N ARG A 59 3.80 -0.13 -13.27
CA ARG A 59 2.40 -0.53 -13.10
C ARG A 59 1.71 -0.56 -14.46
N LEU A 60 1.08 -1.69 -14.78
CA LEU A 60 0.26 -1.81 -15.96
C LEU A 60 -1.11 -1.17 -15.69
N GLU A 61 -1.52 -0.26 -16.53
CA GLU A 61 -2.84 0.38 -16.55
C GLU A 61 -3.58 -0.02 -17.82
N SER A 62 -4.90 0.01 -17.79
CA SER A 62 -5.74 -0.31 -18.94
C SER A 62 -6.59 0.90 -19.31
N ASP A 63 -6.83 1.09 -20.60
CA ASP A 63 -7.82 2.05 -21.09
C ASP A 63 -9.20 1.38 -21.14
N ALA A 64 -10.15 1.89 -20.36
CA ALA A 64 -11.52 1.41 -20.36
C ALA A 64 -12.41 2.35 -21.15
N THR A 65 -13.18 1.78 -22.07
CA THR A 65 -14.25 2.48 -22.80
C THR A 65 -15.58 1.86 -22.43
N LEU A 66 -16.40 2.59 -21.69
CA LEU A 66 -17.77 2.20 -21.40
C LEU A 66 -18.70 2.66 -22.51
N PRO A 67 -19.78 1.92 -22.78
CA PRO A 67 -20.76 2.33 -23.81
C PRO A 67 -21.29 3.75 -23.54
N GLY A 68 -21.08 4.66 -24.50
CA GLY A 68 -21.49 6.06 -24.38
C GLY A 68 -20.52 7.00 -23.63
N GLU A 69 -19.39 6.51 -23.14
CA GLU A 69 -18.37 7.31 -22.47
C GLU A 69 -17.08 7.43 -23.29
N LYS A 70 -16.28 8.45 -22.98
CA LYS A 70 -14.93 8.58 -23.53
C LYS A 70 -14.00 7.57 -22.85
N THR A 71 -13.05 7.04 -23.60
CA THR A 71 -11.95 6.19 -23.06
C THR A 71 -11.24 6.92 -21.95
N ARG A 72 -11.05 6.24 -20.83
CA ARG A 72 -10.29 6.76 -19.67
C ARG A 72 -9.32 5.70 -19.14
N PRO A 73 -8.15 6.09 -18.68
CA PRO A 73 -7.22 5.17 -18.04
C PRO A 73 -7.82 4.67 -16.71
N VAL A 74 -7.70 3.37 -16.48
CA VAL A 74 -8.10 2.72 -15.22
C VAL A 74 -6.91 1.96 -14.66
N ILE A 75 -6.77 2.01 -13.35
CA ILE A 75 -5.68 1.35 -12.62
C ILE A 75 -5.85 -0.17 -12.49
N PHE A 76 -6.99 -0.69 -12.96
CA PHE A 76 -7.28 -2.11 -12.91
C PHE A 76 -6.96 -2.76 -14.26
N THR A 77 -6.24 -3.88 -14.20
CA THR A 77 -5.90 -4.68 -15.37
C THR A 77 -6.30 -6.12 -15.13
N SER A 78 -6.75 -6.81 -16.16
CA SER A 78 -7.10 -8.22 -16.07
C SER A 78 -5.88 -9.07 -15.66
N GLY A 79 -6.04 -9.89 -14.62
CA GLY A 79 -4.98 -10.78 -14.16
C GLY A 79 -4.54 -11.83 -15.18
N VAL A 80 -5.37 -12.11 -16.19
CA VAL A 80 -5.06 -13.03 -17.30
C VAL A 80 -3.92 -12.51 -18.18
N LEU A 81 -3.69 -11.19 -18.21
CA LEU A 81 -2.63 -10.59 -19.04
C LEU A 81 -1.21 -10.90 -18.57
N ALA A 82 -1.00 -11.44 -17.39
CA ALA A 82 0.33 -11.70 -16.85
C ALA A 82 1.16 -12.67 -17.71
N ALA A 83 0.56 -13.77 -18.16
CA ALA A 83 1.25 -14.77 -18.99
C ALA A 83 1.48 -14.27 -20.43
N PRO A 84 0.50 -13.71 -21.15
CA PRO A 84 0.71 -13.10 -22.46
C PRO A 84 1.74 -11.98 -22.45
N LEU A 85 1.81 -11.18 -21.39
CA LEU A 85 2.77 -10.09 -21.26
C LEU A 85 4.22 -10.59 -21.27
N LYS A 86 4.53 -11.66 -20.53
CA LYS A 86 5.85 -12.29 -20.52
C LYS A 86 6.23 -12.89 -21.88
N LEU A 87 5.24 -13.40 -22.62
CA LEU A 87 5.46 -13.95 -23.95
C LEU A 87 5.70 -12.86 -25.01
N ALA A 88 4.95 -11.76 -24.92
CA ALA A 88 5.03 -10.66 -25.88
C ALA A 88 6.27 -9.76 -25.67
N PHE A 89 6.74 -9.66 -24.42
CA PHE A 89 7.84 -8.78 -24.04
C PHE A 89 8.89 -9.56 -23.23
N PRO A 90 9.89 -10.15 -23.89
CA PRO A 90 10.94 -10.95 -23.23
C PRO A 90 11.79 -10.16 -22.21
N GLU A 91 11.79 -8.84 -22.30
CA GLU A 91 12.47 -7.93 -21.37
C GLU A 91 11.79 -7.91 -19.99
N VAL A 92 10.52 -8.33 -19.91
CA VAL A 92 9.76 -8.39 -18.65
C VAL A 92 10.16 -9.65 -17.87
N GLN A 93 11.03 -9.47 -16.91
CA GLN A 93 11.56 -10.58 -16.10
C GLN A 93 10.49 -11.16 -15.15
N TYR A 94 9.76 -10.30 -14.45
CA TYR A 94 8.75 -10.71 -13.46
C TYR A 94 7.45 -9.92 -13.66
N VAL A 95 6.32 -10.60 -13.44
CA VAL A 95 5.00 -9.96 -13.44
C VAL A 95 4.31 -10.31 -12.13
N ALA A 96 4.01 -9.29 -11.34
CA ALA A 96 3.29 -9.44 -10.10
C ALA A 96 1.81 -9.03 -10.27
N ARG A 97 0.91 -9.94 -9.93
CA ARG A 97 -0.51 -9.62 -9.77
C ARG A 97 -0.75 -9.21 -8.33
N LEU A 98 -1.61 -8.23 -8.12
CA LEU A 98 -1.99 -7.76 -6.80
C LEU A 98 -3.48 -7.45 -6.77
N ARG A 99 -4.19 -7.94 -5.76
CA ARG A 99 -5.57 -7.61 -5.46
C ARG A 99 -5.69 -7.25 -3.98
N SER A 100 -6.16 -6.06 -3.70
CA SER A 100 -6.45 -5.62 -2.33
C SER A 100 -7.80 -6.16 -1.86
N GLY A 101 -7.92 -6.38 -0.55
CA GLY A 101 -9.17 -6.78 0.06
C GLY A 101 -9.14 -6.70 1.59
N ARG A 102 -10.24 -7.12 2.22
CA ARG A 102 -10.43 -7.00 3.67
C ARG A 102 -10.95 -8.31 4.29
N PRO A 103 -10.12 -9.36 4.33
CA PRO A 103 -10.49 -10.61 4.97
C PRO A 103 -10.75 -10.43 6.48
N PHE A 104 -11.52 -11.33 7.05
CA PHE A 104 -11.65 -11.45 8.50
C PHE A 104 -10.54 -12.34 9.07
N LEU A 105 -9.85 -11.84 10.07
CA LEU A 105 -8.85 -12.58 10.82
C LEU A 105 -9.39 -12.93 12.20
N LYS A 106 -9.30 -14.20 12.59
CA LYS A 106 -9.81 -14.67 13.86
C LYS A 106 -8.71 -14.75 14.91
N ARG A 107 -8.97 -14.09 16.06
CA ARG A 107 -8.16 -14.20 17.28
C ARG A 107 -9.06 -14.65 18.44
N GLY A 108 -8.91 -15.89 18.88
CA GLY A 108 -9.89 -16.50 19.78
C GLY A 108 -11.25 -16.56 19.10
N ASP A 109 -12.28 -16.00 19.75
CA ASP A 109 -13.64 -15.95 19.20
C ASP A 109 -13.97 -14.66 18.43
N ILE A 110 -13.05 -13.72 18.40
CA ILE A 110 -13.25 -12.42 17.74
C ILE A 110 -12.70 -12.47 16.33
N ALA A 111 -13.55 -12.17 15.34
CA ALA A 111 -13.16 -11.95 13.96
C ALA A 111 -13.11 -10.45 13.65
N THR A 112 -11.99 -9.98 13.12
CA THR A 112 -11.76 -8.56 12.79
C THR A 112 -11.37 -8.44 11.33
N PRO A 113 -12.00 -7.54 10.54
CA PRO A 113 -11.58 -7.26 9.18
C PRO A 113 -10.23 -6.54 9.18
N GLU A 114 -9.32 -6.96 8.30
CA GLU A 114 -7.99 -6.37 8.14
C GLU A 114 -7.68 -6.09 6.68
N GLN A 115 -6.91 -5.05 6.43
CA GLN A 115 -6.41 -4.80 5.08
C GLN A 115 -5.39 -5.86 4.68
N ALA A 116 -5.65 -6.51 3.56
CA ALA A 116 -4.82 -7.54 3.00
C ALA A 116 -4.60 -7.35 1.52
N VAL A 117 -3.57 -8.02 1.00
CA VAL A 117 -3.37 -8.18 -0.44
C VAL A 117 -3.18 -9.65 -0.77
N TRP A 118 -3.84 -10.07 -1.83
CA TRP A 118 -3.59 -11.34 -2.51
C TRP A 118 -2.65 -11.07 -3.67
N VAL A 119 -1.57 -11.83 -3.73
CA VAL A 119 -0.50 -11.57 -4.69
C VAL A 119 -0.10 -12.82 -5.44
N GLY A 120 0.42 -12.62 -6.65
CA GLY A 120 1.04 -13.69 -7.42
C GLY A 120 2.42 -14.10 -6.87
N PRO A 121 2.97 -15.24 -7.33
CA PRO A 121 4.19 -15.84 -6.78
C PRO A 121 5.43 -14.96 -6.94
N ASP A 122 5.49 -14.09 -7.96
CA ASP A 122 6.63 -13.22 -8.22
C ASP A 122 6.57 -11.86 -7.50
N PHE A 123 5.55 -11.64 -6.64
CA PHE A 123 5.31 -10.34 -6.02
C PHE A 123 6.52 -9.80 -5.25
N PHE A 124 7.13 -10.60 -4.39
CA PHE A 124 8.29 -10.17 -3.61
C PHE A 124 9.60 -10.10 -4.41
N ARG A 125 9.60 -10.60 -5.65
CA ARG A 125 10.70 -10.35 -6.59
C ARG A 125 10.57 -8.98 -7.28
N VAL A 126 9.33 -8.55 -7.57
CA VAL A 126 9.03 -7.22 -8.11
C VAL A 126 9.09 -6.15 -7.02
N MET A 127 8.61 -6.48 -5.82
CA MET A 127 8.50 -5.58 -4.68
C MET A 127 9.25 -6.19 -3.47
N PRO A 128 10.58 -6.06 -3.40
CA PRO A 128 11.42 -6.68 -2.38
C PRO A 128 11.34 -5.91 -1.05
N TYR A 129 10.22 -6.07 -0.32
CA TYR A 129 10.04 -5.45 0.99
C TYR A 129 11.04 -5.97 2.02
N PRO A 130 11.50 -5.11 2.95
CA PRO A 130 12.46 -5.50 3.97
C PRO A 130 11.86 -6.55 4.93
N VAL A 131 12.51 -7.71 4.99
CA VAL A 131 12.08 -8.86 5.79
C VAL A 131 12.67 -8.75 7.20
N LEU A 132 11.84 -9.06 8.21
CA LEU A 132 12.27 -9.21 9.61
C LEU A 132 12.66 -10.66 9.90
N ALA A 133 11.85 -11.62 9.45
CA ALA A 133 12.05 -13.05 9.65
C ALA A 133 11.33 -13.88 8.59
N GLY A 134 11.85 -15.07 8.29
CA GLY A 134 11.27 -16.02 7.34
C GLY A 134 11.60 -15.71 5.88
N ASP A 135 10.90 -16.38 4.96
CA ASP A 135 11.06 -16.21 3.52
C ASP A 135 9.70 -15.89 2.86
N PRO A 136 9.50 -14.66 2.39
CA PRO A 136 8.25 -14.26 1.74
C PRO A 136 8.06 -14.90 0.37
N ASN A 137 9.13 -15.23 -0.36
CA ASN A 137 9.00 -15.92 -1.65
C ASN A 137 8.51 -17.36 -1.45
N ALA A 138 9.06 -18.06 -0.46
CA ALA A 138 8.57 -19.40 -0.09
C ALA A 138 7.10 -19.37 0.39
N ALA A 139 6.70 -18.30 1.10
CA ALA A 139 5.31 -18.11 1.52
C ALA A 139 4.36 -18.02 0.32
N MET A 140 4.76 -17.35 -0.76
CA MET A 140 3.92 -17.20 -1.97
C MET A 140 3.85 -18.46 -2.83
N GLN A 141 4.72 -19.42 -2.63
CA GLN A 141 4.67 -20.73 -3.29
C GLN A 141 3.81 -21.74 -2.49
N ALA A 142 3.54 -21.46 -1.23
CA ALA A 142 2.75 -22.34 -0.37
C ALA A 142 1.25 -21.97 -0.46
N PRO A 143 0.33 -22.95 -0.62
CA PRO A 143 -1.10 -22.68 -0.78
C PRO A 143 -1.74 -22.01 0.46
N ASN A 144 -1.13 -22.15 1.62
CA ASN A 144 -1.58 -21.54 2.88
C ASN A 144 -0.52 -20.60 3.49
N GLY A 145 0.40 -20.10 2.67
CA GLY A 145 1.44 -19.18 3.10
C GLY A 145 0.89 -17.80 3.45
N LEU A 146 1.33 -17.27 4.58
CA LEU A 146 0.95 -15.96 5.09
C LEU A 146 2.20 -15.16 5.42
N VAL A 147 2.23 -13.92 4.94
CA VAL A 147 3.24 -12.94 5.32
C VAL A 147 2.54 -11.83 6.10
N LEU A 148 3.07 -11.49 7.26
CA LEU A 148 2.54 -10.44 8.11
C LEU A 148 3.48 -9.24 8.15
N THR A 149 2.95 -8.05 8.40
CA THR A 149 3.76 -6.96 8.91
C THR A 149 4.08 -7.20 10.39
N ARG A 150 5.16 -6.63 10.90
CA ARG A 150 5.53 -6.70 12.33
C ARG A 150 4.38 -6.22 13.22
N GLN A 151 3.69 -5.15 12.82
CA GLN A 151 2.52 -4.63 13.54
C GLN A 151 1.40 -5.69 13.64
N ALA A 152 1.08 -6.38 12.54
CA ALA A 152 0.09 -7.44 12.55
C ALA A 152 0.54 -8.64 13.38
N ALA A 153 1.82 -9.03 13.30
CA ALA A 153 2.39 -10.11 14.11
C ALA A 153 2.21 -9.83 15.61
N ARG A 154 2.51 -8.63 16.06
CA ARG A 154 2.27 -8.19 17.45
C ARG A 154 0.79 -8.19 17.82
N LYS A 155 -0.09 -7.69 16.94
CA LYS A 155 -1.53 -7.63 17.17
C LYS A 155 -2.14 -9.01 17.41
N TYR A 156 -1.79 -9.98 16.58
CA TYR A 156 -2.43 -11.30 16.60
C TYR A 156 -1.72 -12.32 17.50
N PHE A 157 -0.40 -12.23 17.64
CA PHE A 157 0.42 -13.22 18.35
C PHE A 157 1.15 -12.67 19.57
N GLY A 158 1.20 -11.36 19.76
CA GLY A 158 1.93 -10.72 20.86
C GLY A 158 3.46 -10.74 20.72
N VAL A 159 4.00 -11.23 19.58
CA VAL A 159 5.42 -11.36 19.30
C VAL A 159 5.76 -10.83 17.92
N ASP A 160 7.03 -10.47 17.68
CA ASP A 160 7.46 -9.84 16.43
C ASP A 160 7.56 -10.83 15.25
N ALA A 161 7.88 -12.09 15.52
CA ALA A 161 8.14 -13.09 14.47
C ALA A 161 7.49 -14.44 14.80
N PRO A 162 6.16 -14.59 14.67
CA PRO A 162 5.43 -15.82 14.97
C PRO A 162 5.53 -16.85 13.83
N ILE A 163 6.73 -17.10 13.30
CA ILE A 163 6.95 -18.02 12.18
C ILE A 163 6.44 -19.42 12.53
N GLY A 164 5.74 -20.04 11.57
CA GLY A 164 5.16 -21.38 11.70
C GLY A 164 3.81 -21.43 12.42
N ARG A 165 3.38 -20.34 13.10
CA ARG A 165 2.06 -20.28 13.74
C ARG A 165 0.96 -20.14 12.70
N ALA A 166 -0.22 -20.68 13.02
CA ALA A 166 -1.41 -20.56 12.19
C ALA A 166 -2.28 -19.38 12.62
N LEU A 167 -2.87 -18.72 11.64
CA LEU A 167 -3.89 -17.68 11.80
C LEU A 167 -5.11 -18.09 10.95
N LEU A 168 -6.30 -17.98 11.52
CA LEU A 168 -7.53 -18.26 10.79
C LEU A 168 -7.94 -17.03 9.99
N VAL A 169 -7.99 -17.18 8.67
CA VAL A 169 -8.32 -16.14 7.69
C VAL A 169 -9.58 -16.53 6.93
N ASN A 170 -10.53 -15.63 6.84
CA ASN A 170 -11.72 -15.77 6.03
C ASN A 170 -11.74 -14.68 4.96
N PRO A 171 -11.63 -14.99 3.66
CA PRO A 171 -11.62 -14.02 2.57
C PRO A 171 -13.00 -13.49 2.17
N ALA A 172 -14.05 -13.71 2.94
CA ALA A 172 -15.46 -13.52 2.59
C ALA A 172 -15.86 -12.12 2.08
N GLU A 173 -15.19 -11.04 2.52
CA GLU A 173 -15.50 -9.70 1.98
C GLU A 173 -15.18 -9.56 0.49
N ASP A 174 -14.23 -10.34 -0.03
CA ASP A 174 -13.83 -10.32 -1.44
C ASP A 174 -14.65 -11.26 -2.33
N ALA A 175 -15.38 -12.19 -1.74
CA ALA A 175 -16.25 -13.13 -2.43
C ALA A 175 -17.54 -12.49 -3.00
N ALA A 176 -17.74 -11.18 -2.82
CA ALA A 176 -18.96 -10.51 -3.24
C ALA A 176 -19.11 -10.36 -4.77
N PHE A 177 -18.01 -10.49 -5.54
CA PHE A 177 -18.02 -10.29 -7.00
C PHE A 177 -17.65 -11.58 -7.76
N GLY A 178 -18.64 -12.17 -8.43
CA GLY A 178 -18.39 -13.12 -9.52
C GLY A 178 -18.28 -14.59 -9.15
N TYR A 179 -18.54 -15.00 -7.91
CA TYR A 179 -18.51 -16.40 -7.49
C TYR A 179 -19.88 -17.06 -7.53
N SER A 180 -19.94 -18.34 -7.92
CA SER A 180 -21.11 -19.18 -7.77
C SER A 180 -21.49 -19.38 -6.29
N PRO A 181 -22.73 -19.77 -5.95
CA PRO A 181 -23.13 -20.03 -4.56
C PRO A 181 -22.24 -21.04 -3.84
N GLU A 182 -21.73 -22.06 -4.54
CA GLU A 182 -20.86 -23.09 -4.01
C GLU A 182 -19.43 -22.59 -3.76
N GLU A 183 -18.86 -21.84 -4.70
CA GLU A 183 -17.60 -21.15 -4.54
C GLU A 183 -17.68 -20.12 -3.39
N LYS A 184 -18.82 -19.43 -3.27
CA LYS A 184 -19.09 -18.49 -2.20
C LYS A 184 -19.09 -19.15 -0.83
N ALA A 185 -19.66 -20.36 -0.70
CA ALA A 185 -19.65 -21.14 0.54
C ALA A 185 -18.23 -21.60 0.92
N ALA A 186 -17.42 -22.01 -0.06
CA ALA A 186 -16.03 -22.38 0.17
C ALA A 186 -15.16 -21.19 0.59
N VAL A 187 -15.37 -20.02 0.00
CA VAL A 187 -14.62 -18.78 0.28
C VAL A 187 -15.08 -18.10 1.58
N THR A 188 -16.27 -18.42 2.12
CA THR A 188 -16.78 -17.83 3.39
C THR A 188 -16.31 -18.58 4.65
N SER A 189 -15.57 -19.67 4.52
CA SER A 189 -15.03 -20.40 5.67
C SER A 189 -13.70 -19.84 6.16
N PHE A 190 -13.37 -20.05 7.44
CA PHE A 190 -12.07 -19.75 7.98
C PHE A 190 -11.05 -20.83 7.61
N HIS A 191 -9.97 -20.42 6.96
CA HIS A 191 -8.88 -21.29 6.57
C HIS A 191 -7.65 -21.03 7.45
N PRO A 192 -6.96 -22.09 7.94
CA PRO A 192 -5.72 -21.92 8.68
C PRO A 192 -4.59 -21.54 7.72
N MET A 193 -4.12 -20.31 7.82
CA MET A 193 -2.96 -19.80 7.09
C MET A 193 -1.74 -19.83 7.98
N ARG A 194 -0.60 -20.28 7.47
CA ARG A 194 0.66 -20.40 8.22
C ARG A 194 1.54 -19.19 8.01
N VAL A 195 1.98 -18.56 9.07
CA VAL A 195 2.94 -17.46 9.02
C VAL A 195 4.30 -18.00 8.58
N MET A 196 4.76 -17.61 7.40
CA MET A 196 6.04 -18.04 6.81
C MET A 196 7.06 -16.91 6.71
N ALA A 197 6.60 -15.65 6.73
CA ALA A 197 7.49 -14.51 6.82
C ALA A 197 6.84 -13.35 7.58
N VAL A 198 7.68 -12.48 8.12
CA VAL A 198 7.28 -11.21 8.72
C VAL A 198 8.13 -10.11 8.11
N LEU A 199 7.46 -9.07 7.63
CA LEU A 199 8.10 -7.87 7.10
C LEU A 199 8.39 -6.88 8.22
N LYS A 200 9.43 -6.06 8.04
CA LYS A 200 9.65 -4.90 8.90
C LYS A 200 8.49 -3.92 8.76
N ASP A 201 8.35 -3.05 9.76
CA ASP A 201 7.38 -1.97 9.65
C ASP A 201 7.74 -1.11 8.42
N LEU A 202 6.73 -0.85 7.59
CA LEU A 202 6.89 -0.07 6.39
C LEU A 202 6.87 1.43 6.73
N PRO A 203 7.63 2.26 6.03
CA PRO A 203 7.58 3.70 6.22
C PRO A 203 6.18 4.25 5.84
N SER A 204 5.83 5.43 6.37
CA SER A 204 4.53 6.07 6.11
C SER A 204 4.31 6.47 4.65
N ASN A 205 5.41 6.65 3.89
CA ASN A 205 5.39 7.01 2.47
C ASN A 205 5.27 5.79 1.54
N THR A 206 4.45 4.82 1.91
CA THR A 206 4.04 3.70 1.05
C THR A 206 2.54 3.74 0.84
N ARG A 207 2.08 3.51 -0.39
CA ARG A 207 0.64 3.36 -0.70
C ARG A 207 0.05 2.06 -0.15
N ILE A 208 0.90 1.21 0.36
CA ILE A 208 0.54 -0.11 0.81
C ILE A 208 0.17 -0.09 2.28
N GLY A 209 -1.10 0.22 2.56
CA GLY A 209 -1.68 0.19 3.91
C GLY A 209 -2.08 -1.20 4.41
N TRP A 210 -1.66 -2.28 3.73
CA TRP A 210 -2.02 -3.63 4.11
C TRP A 210 -1.18 -4.16 5.28
N LYS A 211 -1.79 -5.02 6.08
CA LYS A 211 -1.17 -5.65 7.26
C LYS A 211 -0.74 -7.09 7.02
N LEU A 212 -1.26 -7.71 5.98
CA LEU A 212 -0.93 -9.08 5.60
C LEU A 212 -0.92 -9.27 4.09
N VAL A 213 -0.09 -10.19 3.66
CA VAL A 213 0.04 -10.65 2.28
C VAL A 213 -0.16 -12.15 2.24
N THR A 214 -0.95 -12.64 1.32
CA THR A 214 -1.14 -14.06 1.09
C THR A 214 -1.03 -14.37 -0.40
N ALA A 215 -0.63 -15.60 -0.73
CA ALA A 215 -0.73 -16.09 -2.08
C ALA A 215 -2.19 -15.96 -2.56
N ALA A 216 -2.40 -15.53 -3.80
CA ALA A 216 -3.71 -15.55 -4.39
C ALA A 216 -4.25 -16.98 -4.29
N PHE A 217 -5.45 -17.17 -3.72
CA PHE A 217 -6.14 -18.43 -3.89
C PHE A 217 -6.20 -18.68 -5.40
N SER A 218 -5.59 -19.77 -5.85
CA SER A 218 -5.78 -20.22 -7.21
C SER A 218 -7.25 -20.65 -7.34
N SER A 219 -8.12 -19.69 -7.68
CA SER A 219 -9.32 -20.04 -8.40
C SER A 219 -8.79 -20.71 -9.67
N GLY A 220 -9.06 -22.01 -9.83
CA GLY A 220 -8.54 -22.80 -10.92
C GLY A 220 -8.55 -22.04 -12.24
N GLU A 221 -7.48 -22.28 -13.01
CA GLU A 221 -7.34 -21.82 -14.39
C GLU A 221 -8.61 -22.02 -15.19
#